data_bbd2ad1dbfd7f2f2c050c38fe8efd15f
#
_entry.id   bbd2ad1dbfd7f2f2c050c38fe8efd15f
#
_cell.length_a   1.000
_cell.length_b   1.000
_cell.length_c   1.000
_cell.angle_alpha   90.00
_cell.angle_beta   90.00
_cell.angle_gamma   90.00
#
_symmetry.space_group_name_H-M   'P 1'
#
loop_
_entity.id
_entity.type
_entity.pdbx_description
1 polymer ?
#
loop_
_entity_poly.entity_id
_entity_poly.type
_entity_poly.pdbx_seq_one_letter_code
_entity_poly.pdbx_strand_id
1 'polypeptide(L)'
;VMSKRYLRELVEKNIVDGWDDPRMPTLSGLRRRGYTPTSIFKFVKDAGISKADNLVDMRQLEAVLRAELELNAQRRVAVLDPVKLIIDNYPADQCEYFDLPNNPNRDANDSTTRKVAFTKELWIEKEDFAEVPPPKFKRLTLGSEVRLMGAYLVRCTGVDKDENGKVVAIHAEADLETRNGNPADGRKVRGTIHWVSCAHCLDAEVELYDKLFTESNMNSIPAVSYTHLRAHETLRHLV
;
A
#
# COMPACT_ATOMS: atom_id res chain seq x y z
N VAL A 1 -23.44 -2.73 8.38
CA VAL A 1 -24.60 -3.48 8.83
C VAL A 1 -24.15 -4.60 9.77
N MET A 2 -24.73 -4.68 10.99
CA MET A 2 -24.39 -5.69 12.00
C MET A 2 -25.54 -6.70 12.23
N SER A 3 -26.49 -6.78 11.30
CA SER A 3 -27.63 -7.69 11.43
C SER A 3 -27.23 -9.13 11.17
N LYS A 4 -27.39 -9.99 12.18
CA LYS A 4 -27.10 -11.43 12.07
C LYS A 4 -27.87 -12.10 10.93
N ARG A 5 -29.09 -11.66 10.63
CA ARG A 5 -29.92 -12.21 9.54
C ARG A 5 -29.25 -12.01 8.17
N TYR A 6 -28.79 -10.80 7.88
CA TYR A 6 -28.11 -10.50 6.62
C TYR A 6 -26.73 -11.16 6.51
N LEU A 7 -25.95 -11.17 7.60
CA LEU A 7 -24.66 -11.84 7.61
C LEU A 7 -24.80 -13.36 7.41
N ARG A 8 -25.82 -13.98 8.00
CA ARG A 8 -26.13 -15.41 7.79
C ARG A 8 -26.46 -15.70 6.33
N GLU A 9 -27.27 -14.87 5.70
CA GLU A 9 -27.64 -15.00 4.31
C GLU A 9 -26.41 -14.98 3.36
N LEU A 10 -25.40 -14.15 3.65
CA LEU A 10 -24.16 -14.12 2.90
C LEU A 10 -23.39 -15.45 3.00
N VAL A 11 -23.36 -16.05 4.19
CA VAL A 11 -22.69 -17.35 4.42
C VAL A 11 -23.48 -18.48 3.74
N GLU A 12 -24.82 -18.54 3.93
CA GLU A 12 -25.67 -19.59 3.38
C GLU A 12 -25.72 -19.58 1.85
N LYS A 13 -25.57 -18.40 1.23
CA LYS A 13 -25.51 -18.23 -0.23
C LYS A 13 -24.08 -18.37 -0.79
N ASN A 14 -23.09 -18.71 0.04
CA ASN A 14 -21.68 -18.80 -0.36
C ASN A 14 -21.15 -17.53 -1.03
N ILE A 15 -21.63 -16.35 -0.61
CA ILE A 15 -21.14 -15.04 -1.06
C ILE A 15 -19.83 -14.68 -0.34
N VAL A 16 -19.68 -15.17 0.87
CA VAL A 16 -18.44 -15.09 1.68
C VAL A 16 -18.05 -16.51 2.10
N ASP A 17 -16.77 -16.74 2.37
CA ASP A 17 -16.21 -18.06 2.66
C ASP A 17 -16.65 -18.63 4.01
N GLY A 18 -17.17 -17.77 4.89
CA GLY A 18 -17.66 -18.18 6.22
C GLY A 18 -17.77 -17.01 7.18
N TRP A 19 -18.01 -17.32 8.46
CA TRP A 19 -18.11 -16.32 9.51
C TRP A 19 -16.79 -15.64 9.88
N ASP A 20 -15.68 -16.21 9.50
CA ASP A 20 -14.33 -15.69 9.68
C ASP A 20 -13.76 -15.01 8.42
N ASP A 21 -14.55 -14.88 7.36
CA ASP A 21 -14.16 -14.15 6.17
C ASP A 21 -13.71 -12.72 6.53
N PRO A 22 -12.54 -12.25 6.04
CA PRO A 22 -12.01 -10.93 6.36
C PRO A 22 -12.93 -9.75 6.01
N ARG A 23 -13.91 -9.97 5.13
CA ARG A 23 -14.92 -8.98 4.75
C ARG A 23 -16.03 -8.86 5.79
N MET A 24 -16.20 -9.88 6.65
CA MET A 24 -17.28 -9.94 7.64
C MET A 24 -16.95 -9.08 8.87
N PRO A 25 -17.93 -8.32 9.39
CA PRO A 25 -17.76 -7.52 10.62
C PRO A 25 -17.91 -8.37 11.88
N THR A 26 -17.39 -9.59 11.86
CA THR A 26 -17.31 -10.48 13.03
C THR A 26 -15.94 -10.33 13.69
N LEU A 27 -15.84 -10.70 14.98
CA LEU A 27 -14.53 -10.69 15.65
C LEU A 27 -13.52 -11.61 14.97
N SER A 28 -13.96 -12.76 14.45
CA SER A 28 -13.11 -13.69 13.70
C SER A 28 -12.67 -13.10 12.37
N GLY A 29 -13.57 -12.46 11.63
CA GLY A 29 -13.25 -11.77 10.37
C GLY A 29 -12.31 -10.58 10.58
N LEU A 30 -12.58 -9.75 11.59
CA LEU A 30 -11.69 -8.63 11.94
C LEU A 30 -10.30 -9.12 12.34
N ARG A 31 -10.20 -10.18 13.16
CA ARG A 31 -8.93 -10.78 13.54
C ARG A 31 -8.14 -11.29 12.33
N ARG A 32 -8.82 -11.99 11.42
CA ARG A 32 -8.20 -12.51 10.18
C ARG A 32 -7.75 -11.39 9.25
N ARG A 33 -8.48 -10.27 9.23
CA ARG A 33 -8.10 -9.04 8.50
C ARG A 33 -6.93 -8.27 9.16
N GLY A 34 -6.50 -8.64 10.36
CA GLY A 34 -5.36 -8.05 11.06
C GLY A 34 -5.71 -7.00 12.10
N TYR A 35 -6.98 -6.88 12.50
CA TYR A 35 -7.36 -6.01 13.63
C TYR A 35 -6.86 -6.59 14.94
N THR A 36 -6.27 -5.73 15.77
CA THR A 36 -5.75 -6.11 17.08
C THR A 36 -6.85 -6.09 18.13
N PRO A 37 -6.78 -6.92 19.19
CA PRO A 37 -7.71 -6.85 20.31
C PRO A 37 -7.75 -5.46 20.96
N THR A 38 -6.59 -4.81 21.07
CA THR A 38 -6.43 -3.47 21.66
C THR A 38 -7.18 -2.41 20.87
N SER A 39 -7.07 -2.44 19.51
CA SER A 39 -7.79 -1.50 18.66
C SER A 39 -9.30 -1.68 18.75
N ILE A 40 -9.79 -2.93 18.77
CA ILE A 40 -11.22 -3.24 18.92
C ILE A 40 -11.73 -2.76 20.28
N PHE A 41 -11.00 -3.06 21.36
CA PHE A 41 -11.38 -2.63 22.71
C PHE A 41 -11.41 -1.10 22.83
N LYS A 42 -10.38 -0.42 22.32
CA LYS A 42 -10.33 1.05 22.32
C LYS A 42 -11.50 1.64 21.54
N PHE A 43 -11.80 1.11 20.36
CA PHE A 43 -12.92 1.54 19.56
C PHE A 43 -14.25 1.41 20.30
N VAL A 44 -14.53 0.27 20.93
CA VAL A 44 -15.76 0.06 21.70
C VAL A 44 -15.85 1.02 22.88
N LYS A 45 -14.73 1.28 23.56
CA LYS A 45 -14.65 2.23 24.66
C LYS A 45 -14.93 3.66 24.20
N ASP A 46 -14.32 4.08 23.06
CA ASP A 46 -14.49 5.42 22.50
C ASP A 46 -15.91 5.64 21.94
N ALA A 47 -16.52 4.61 21.35
CA ALA A 47 -17.90 4.65 20.88
C ALA A 47 -18.93 4.76 22.04
N GLY A 48 -18.54 4.31 23.23
CA GLY A 48 -19.38 4.29 24.42
C GLY A 48 -20.47 3.21 24.40
N ILE A 49 -21.11 3.01 25.56
CA ILE A 49 -22.22 2.05 25.72
C ILE A 49 -23.52 2.85 25.69
N SER A 50 -24.35 2.63 24.67
CA SER A 50 -25.67 3.25 24.53
C SER A 50 -26.73 2.19 24.28
N LYS A 51 -27.94 2.42 24.77
CA LYS A 51 -29.14 1.60 24.45
C LYS A 51 -29.78 2.04 23.13
N ALA A 52 -29.38 3.18 22.57
CA ALA A 52 -29.86 3.66 21.29
C ALA A 52 -29.10 3.01 20.13
N ASP A 53 -29.79 2.76 19.03
CA ASP A 53 -29.19 2.32 17.78
C ASP A 53 -28.33 3.46 17.22
N ASN A 54 -27.04 3.21 17.12
CA ASN A 54 -26.07 4.16 16.58
C ASN A 54 -25.51 3.66 15.25
N LEU A 55 -25.41 4.57 14.28
CA LEU A 55 -24.65 4.33 13.05
C LEU A 55 -23.22 4.80 13.26
N VAL A 56 -22.29 3.86 13.26
CA VAL A 56 -20.86 4.13 13.40
C VAL A 56 -20.16 3.89 12.07
N ASP A 57 -19.38 4.87 11.58
CA ASP A 57 -18.61 4.71 10.37
C ASP A 57 -17.42 3.76 10.62
N MET A 58 -17.22 2.80 9.71
CA MET A 58 -16.11 1.85 9.77
C MET A 58 -14.74 2.56 9.80
N ARG A 59 -14.65 3.74 9.20
CA ARG A 59 -13.46 4.60 9.23
C ARG A 59 -13.01 4.97 10.65
N GLN A 60 -13.91 5.00 11.62
CA GLN A 60 -13.54 5.27 13.02
C GLN A 60 -12.76 4.09 13.60
N LEU A 61 -13.20 2.85 13.34
CA LEU A 61 -12.46 1.66 13.74
C LEU A 61 -11.11 1.58 13.02
N GLU A 62 -11.08 1.88 11.73
CA GLU A 62 -9.83 1.92 10.94
C GLU A 62 -8.87 3.01 11.43
N ALA A 63 -9.36 4.16 11.89
CA ALA A 63 -8.53 5.22 12.45
C ALA A 63 -7.87 4.80 13.77
N VAL A 64 -8.61 4.10 14.64
CA VAL A 64 -8.07 3.57 15.90
C VAL A 64 -6.99 2.52 15.62
N LEU A 65 -7.25 1.59 14.68
CA LEU A 65 -6.26 0.59 14.26
C LEU A 65 -5.01 1.25 13.68
N ARG A 66 -5.18 2.24 12.78
CA ARG A 66 -4.05 2.95 12.17
C ARG A 66 -3.17 3.62 13.20
N ALA A 67 -3.77 4.32 14.18
CA ALA A 67 -3.02 4.97 15.25
C ALA A 67 -2.17 3.99 16.07
N GLU A 68 -2.68 2.78 16.33
CA GLU A 68 -1.93 1.73 17.00
C GLU A 68 -0.80 1.16 16.13
N LEU A 69 -1.10 0.85 14.86
CA LEU A 69 -0.12 0.29 13.93
C LEU A 69 1.00 1.28 13.58
N GLU A 70 0.72 2.59 13.59
CA GLU A 70 1.75 3.61 13.39
C GLU A 70 2.88 3.55 14.41
N LEU A 71 2.58 3.09 15.62
CA LEU A 71 3.56 2.97 16.70
C LEU A 71 4.22 1.58 16.76
N ASN A 72 3.48 0.53 16.41
CA ASN A 72 3.87 -0.85 16.72
C ASN A 72 4.17 -1.70 15.49
N ALA A 73 3.69 -1.34 14.30
CA ALA A 73 3.83 -2.19 13.13
C ALA A 73 5.14 -1.94 12.38
N GLN A 74 5.79 -3.03 11.99
CA GLN A 74 6.86 -2.97 11.01
C GLN A 74 6.27 -2.68 9.62
N ARG A 75 6.95 -1.83 8.85
CA ARG A 75 6.52 -1.44 7.51
C ARG A 75 7.36 -2.14 6.45
N ARG A 76 6.68 -2.60 5.42
CA ARG A 76 7.29 -3.17 4.22
C ARG A 76 6.77 -2.43 3.01
N VAL A 77 7.54 -2.44 1.93
CA VAL A 77 7.13 -1.87 0.66
C VAL A 77 6.49 -2.98 -0.18
N ALA A 78 5.29 -2.72 -0.67
CA ALA A 78 4.62 -3.54 -1.66
C ALA A 78 4.35 -2.67 -2.89
N VAL A 79 4.74 -3.15 -4.06
CA VAL A 79 4.44 -2.50 -5.35
C VAL A 79 3.25 -3.23 -5.95
N LEU A 80 2.11 -2.54 -6.05
CA LEU A 80 0.84 -3.16 -6.43
C LEU A 80 0.58 -3.14 -7.94
N ASP A 81 0.94 -2.10 -8.66
CA ASP A 81 0.87 -2.02 -10.12
C ASP A 81 2.28 -1.70 -10.67
N PRO A 82 3.13 -2.74 -10.80
CA PRO A 82 4.55 -2.53 -11.06
C PRO A 82 4.82 -2.04 -12.48
N VAL A 83 5.75 -1.11 -12.59
CA VAL A 83 6.47 -0.76 -13.81
C VAL A 83 7.97 -0.82 -13.54
N LYS A 84 8.75 -1.29 -14.51
CA LYS A 84 10.19 -1.42 -14.37
C LYS A 84 10.86 -0.04 -14.43
N LEU A 85 11.77 0.24 -13.49
CA LEU A 85 12.68 1.36 -13.48
C LEU A 85 14.10 0.84 -13.68
N ILE A 86 14.77 1.26 -14.74
CA ILE A 86 16.13 0.86 -15.08
C ILE A 86 17.07 2.03 -14.78
N ILE A 87 18.08 1.79 -13.94
CA ILE A 87 19.09 2.78 -13.60
C ILE A 87 20.27 2.61 -14.56
N ASP A 88 20.32 3.43 -15.61
CA ASP A 88 21.22 3.25 -16.75
C ASP A 88 22.70 3.33 -16.35
N ASN A 89 23.06 4.23 -15.44
CA ASN A 89 24.42 4.42 -14.95
C ASN A 89 24.79 3.54 -13.74
N TYR A 90 23.97 2.52 -13.41
CA TYR A 90 24.28 1.57 -12.33
C TYR A 90 24.73 0.23 -12.92
N PRO A 91 25.85 -0.38 -12.44
CA PRO A 91 26.36 -1.64 -12.97
C PRO A 91 25.36 -2.79 -12.81
N ALA A 92 25.27 -3.63 -13.84
CA ALA A 92 24.27 -4.71 -13.88
C ALA A 92 24.53 -5.84 -12.87
N ASP A 93 25.78 -6.06 -12.51
CA ASP A 93 26.26 -7.09 -11.58
C ASP A 93 26.41 -6.59 -10.15
N GLN A 94 26.14 -5.31 -9.90
CA GLN A 94 26.27 -4.70 -8.59
C GLN A 94 24.96 -4.82 -7.80
N CYS A 95 25.08 -5.25 -6.55
CA CYS A 95 24.03 -5.18 -5.56
C CYS A 95 24.58 -4.51 -4.29
N GLU A 96 23.93 -3.47 -3.83
CA GLU A 96 24.26 -2.85 -2.55
C GLU A 96 23.05 -2.88 -1.61
N TYR A 97 23.30 -2.64 -0.33
CA TYR A 97 22.25 -2.67 0.69
C TYR A 97 22.12 -1.32 1.40
N PHE A 98 20.86 -0.90 1.53
CA PHE A 98 20.48 0.28 2.33
C PHE A 98 19.82 -0.16 3.62
N ASP A 99 20.20 0.48 4.72
CA ASP A 99 19.56 0.27 6.02
C ASP A 99 18.33 1.19 6.12
N LEU A 100 17.14 0.59 6.03
CA LEU A 100 15.88 1.31 6.16
C LEU A 100 15.23 1.00 7.52
N PRO A 101 14.63 1.99 8.19
CA PRO A 101 13.94 1.74 9.44
C PRO A 101 12.75 0.78 9.23
N ASN A 102 12.57 -0.16 10.14
CA ASN A 102 11.40 -1.03 10.15
C ASN A 102 10.12 -0.25 10.43
N ASN A 103 10.21 0.79 11.27
CA ASN A 103 9.16 1.78 11.42
C ASN A 103 9.77 3.19 11.32
N PRO A 104 9.36 4.01 10.31
CA PRO A 104 9.90 5.37 10.13
C PRO A 104 9.30 6.41 11.08
N ASN A 105 8.29 6.05 11.89
CA ASN A 105 7.72 6.96 12.86
C ASN A 105 8.73 7.19 14.01
N ARG A 106 9.00 8.45 14.37
CA ARG A 106 9.94 8.81 15.43
C ARG A 106 9.50 8.35 16.82
N ASP A 107 8.18 8.23 17.02
CA ASP A 107 7.56 7.81 18.27
C ASP A 107 7.30 6.31 18.32
N ALA A 108 7.76 5.56 17.30
CA ALA A 108 7.57 4.12 17.23
C ALA A 108 8.35 3.38 18.33
N ASN A 109 7.78 2.28 18.78
CA ASN A 109 8.41 1.39 19.75
C ASN A 109 9.56 0.55 19.12
N ASP A 110 9.58 0.40 17.80
CA ASP A 110 10.59 -0.34 17.04
C ASP A 110 11.59 0.63 16.38
N SER A 111 12.83 0.66 16.89
CA SER A 111 13.94 1.44 16.34
C SER A 111 14.87 0.60 15.44
N THR A 112 14.50 -0.63 15.12
CA THR A 112 15.33 -1.52 14.31
C THR A 112 15.30 -1.13 12.82
N THR A 113 16.35 -1.54 12.12
CA THR A 113 16.48 -1.35 10.68
C THR A 113 16.48 -2.69 9.95
N ARG A 114 16.23 -2.66 8.66
CA ARG A 114 16.40 -3.79 7.75
C ARG A 114 17.26 -3.40 6.56
N LYS A 115 17.97 -4.37 6.02
CA LYS A 115 18.75 -4.22 4.79
C LYS A 115 17.85 -4.44 3.58
N VAL A 116 17.81 -3.45 2.69
CA VAL A 116 17.06 -3.50 1.43
C VAL A 116 18.04 -3.48 0.28
N ALA A 117 17.98 -4.49 -0.58
CA ALA A 117 18.85 -4.62 -1.74
C ALA A 117 18.50 -3.60 -2.82
N PHE A 118 19.51 -2.94 -3.38
CA PHE A 118 19.40 -2.06 -4.53
C PHE A 118 20.20 -2.63 -5.70
N THR A 119 19.57 -2.71 -6.85
CA THR A 119 20.14 -3.24 -8.10
C THR A 119 19.83 -2.30 -9.27
N LYS A 120 20.38 -2.57 -10.44
CA LYS A 120 20.13 -1.80 -11.65
C LYS A 120 18.65 -1.74 -12.04
N GLU A 121 17.92 -2.84 -11.85
CA GLU A 121 16.50 -2.94 -12.19
C GLU A 121 15.64 -2.94 -10.92
N LEU A 122 14.65 -2.08 -10.90
CA LEU A 122 13.74 -1.87 -9.77
C LEU A 122 12.29 -1.94 -10.26
N TRP A 123 11.37 -2.31 -9.37
CA TRP A 123 9.95 -2.11 -9.54
C TRP A 123 9.50 -0.86 -8.78
N ILE A 124 8.71 -0.02 -9.43
CA ILE A 124 8.01 1.12 -8.81
C ILE A 124 6.53 1.05 -9.14
N GLU A 125 5.70 1.80 -8.40
CA GLU A 125 4.29 1.93 -8.75
C GLU A 125 4.13 2.67 -10.07
N LYS A 126 3.25 2.19 -10.93
CA LYS A 126 2.95 2.82 -12.21
C LYS A 126 2.43 4.26 -12.04
N GLU A 127 1.65 4.51 -10.99
CA GLU A 127 1.16 5.86 -10.65
C GLU A 127 2.26 6.82 -10.15
N ASP A 128 3.47 6.31 -9.86
CA ASP A 128 4.62 7.14 -9.52
C ASP A 128 5.28 7.77 -10.76
N PHE A 129 4.82 7.41 -11.96
CA PHE A 129 5.28 7.99 -13.22
C PHE A 129 4.13 8.54 -14.05
N ALA A 130 4.35 9.70 -14.70
CA ALA A 130 3.44 10.28 -15.69
C ALA A 130 4.22 10.96 -16.82
N GLU A 131 3.91 10.62 -18.07
CA GLU A 131 4.45 11.34 -19.24
C GLU A 131 3.85 12.74 -19.37
N VAL A 132 2.54 12.85 -19.13
CA VAL A 132 1.80 14.11 -19.07
C VAL A 132 1.28 14.29 -17.65
N PRO A 133 2.04 14.96 -16.78
CA PRO A 133 1.71 15.04 -15.36
C PRO A 133 0.48 15.94 -15.13
N PRO A 134 -0.43 15.54 -14.23
CA PRO A 134 -1.50 16.42 -13.79
C PRO A 134 -0.95 17.60 -12.96
N PRO A 135 -1.73 18.67 -12.77
CA PRO A 135 -1.31 19.79 -11.95
C PRO A 135 -0.84 19.39 -10.54
N LYS A 136 0.30 19.93 -10.10
CA LYS A 136 0.92 19.65 -8.78
C LYS A 136 1.45 18.22 -8.62
N PHE A 137 1.66 17.47 -9.70
CA PHE A 137 2.31 16.17 -9.65
C PHE A 137 3.75 16.30 -9.12
N LYS A 138 4.10 15.52 -8.09
CA LYS A 138 5.40 15.60 -7.41
C LYS A 138 6.17 14.28 -7.51
N ARG A 139 5.84 13.46 -8.51
CA ARG A 139 6.47 12.18 -8.75
C ARG A 139 7.27 12.21 -10.04
N LEU A 140 7.72 11.08 -10.54
CA LEU A 140 8.62 10.98 -11.67
C LEU A 140 7.92 11.36 -12.98
N THR A 141 8.56 12.24 -13.74
CA THR A 141 8.17 12.61 -15.12
C THR A 141 9.42 12.68 -15.99
N LEU A 142 9.25 12.68 -17.27
CA LEU A 142 10.40 12.80 -18.19
C LEU A 142 11.24 14.06 -17.86
N GLY A 143 12.54 13.87 -17.64
CA GLY A 143 13.50 14.91 -17.26
C GLY A 143 13.43 15.38 -15.80
N SER A 144 12.45 14.94 -15.00
CA SER A 144 12.35 15.31 -13.59
C SER A 144 13.15 14.40 -12.66
N GLU A 145 13.41 14.91 -11.46
CA GLU A 145 14.10 14.16 -10.41
C GLU A 145 13.16 13.81 -9.25
N VAL A 146 13.34 12.60 -8.73
CA VAL A 146 12.71 12.14 -7.48
C VAL A 146 13.73 11.41 -6.60
N ARG A 147 13.40 11.28 -5.32
CA ARG A 147 14.14 10.44 -4.39
C ARG A 147 13.55 9.02 -4.37
N LEU A 148 14.38 8.03 -4.60
CA LEU A 148 14.09 6.67 -4.20
C LEU A 148 14.24 6.57 -2.69
N MET A 149 13.18 6.16 -1.98
CA MET A 149 13.13 6.17 -0.51
C MET A 149 14.35 5.49 0.11
N GLY A 150 15.13 6.25 0.88
CA GLY A 150 16.32 5.76 1.56
C GLY A 150 17.49 5.38 0.65
N ALA A 151 17.44 5.70 -0.66
CA ALA A 151 18.48 5.42 -1.62
C ALA A 151 18.93 6.69 -2.38
N TYR A 152 18.97 6.67 -3.68
CA TYR A 152 19.49 7.74 -4.53
C TYR A 152 18.41 8.72 -4.99
N LEU A 153 18.85 9.91 -5.41
CA LEU A 153 18.09 10.74 -6.34
C LEU A 153 18.22 10.15 -7.73
N VAL A 154 17.11 10.10 -8.48
CA VAL A 154 17.10 9.62 -9.87
C VAL A 154 16.38 10.60 -10.76
N ARG A 155 16.92 10.78 -11.98
CA ARG A 155 16.33 11.60 -13.05
C ARG A 155 15.87 10.71 -14.18
N CYS A 156 14.60 10.83 -14.56
CA CYS A 156 14.08 10.10 -15.72
C CYS A 156 14.69 10.61 -17.03
N THR A 157 15.26 9.72 -17.82
CA THR A 157 15.91 9.99 -19.11
C THR A 157 15.07 9.55 -20.30
N GLY A 158 14.22 8.53 -20.12
CA GLY A 158 13.42 7.98 -21.19
C GLY A 158 12.42 6.94 -20.72
N VAL A 159 11.65 6.41 -21.67
CA VAL A 159 10.68 5.32 -21.44
C VAL A 159 10.65 4.38 -22.63
N ASP A 160 10.46 3.09 -22.34
CA ASP A 160 10.13 2.08 -23.34
C ASP A 160 8.63 1.85 -23.33
N LYS A 161 8.07 1.66 -24.54
CA LYS A 161 6.65 1.40 -24.74
C LYS A 161 6.42 0.11 -25.51
N ASP A 162 5.33 -0.55 -25.21
CA ASP A 162 4.83 -1.67 -25.98
C ASP A 162 4.16 -1.21 -27.30
N GLU A 163 3.72 -2.18 -28.11
CA GLU A 163 3.05 -1.94 -29.39
C GLU A 163 1.75 -1.12 -29.24
N ASN A 164 1.17 -1.07 -28.05
CA ASN A 164 -0.04 -0.32 -27.73
C ASN A 164 0.26 1.09 -27.17
N GLY A 165 1.54 1.47 -27.09
CA GLY A 165 1.98 2.74 -26.52
C GLY A 165 1.96 2.80 -24.99
N LYS A 166 1.79 1.66 -24.30
CA LYS A 166 1.85 1.57 -22.84
C LYS A 166 3.32 1.52 -22.40
N VAL A 167 3.67 2.32 -21.38
CA VAL A 167 5.00 2.30 -20.79
C VAL A 167 5.23 0.95 -20.10
N VAL A 168 6.31 0.28 -20.49
CA VAL A 168 6.76 -1.02 -19.95
C VAL A 168 8.05 -0.91 -19.14
N ALA A 169 8.90 0.08 -19.46
CA ALA A 169 10.06 0.39 -18.65
C ALA A 169 10.31 1.91 -18.66
N ILE A 170 10.94 2.38 -17.60
CA ILE A 170 11.35 3.77 -17.40
C ILE A 170 12.85 3.75 -17.23
N HIS A 171 13.55 4.60 -17.97
CA HIS A 171 14.99 4.79 -17.87
C HIS A 171 15.32 5.98 -16.99
N ALA A 172 16.30 5.84 -16.12
CA ALA A 172 16.74 6.90 -15.24
C ALA A 172 18.24 6.84 -14.96
N GLU A 173 18.83 7.98 -14.65
CA GLU A 173 20.18 8.10 -14.11
C GLU A 173 20.12 8.42 -12.61
N ALA A 174 20.91 7.70 -11.83
CA ALA A 174 21.05 7.94 -10.39
C ALA A 174 22.20 8.92 -10.12
N ASP A 175 21.98 9.86 -9.21
CA ASP A 175 23.01 10.67 -8.62
C ASP A 175 23.66 9.86 -7.47
N LEU A 176 24.73 9.13 -7.82
CA LEU A 176 25.38 8.16 -6.91
C LEU A 176 26.05 8.83 -5.71
N GLU A 177 26.29 10.15 -5.74
CA GLU A 177 26.83 10.90 -4.60
C GLU A 177 25.76 11.17 -3.52
N THR A 178 24.48 11.07 -3.88
CA THR A 178 23.36 11.39 -2.98
C THR A 178 22.93 10.22 -2.09
N ARG A 179 23.74 9.19 -1.95
CA ARG A 179 23.40 7.98 -1.20
C ARG A 179 22.74 8.28 0.15
N ASN A 180 21.42 8.12 0.24
CA ASN A 180 20.56 8.44 1.39
C ASN A 180 20.71 9.89 1.93
N GLY A 181 21.36 10.77 1.19
CA GLY A 181 21.66 12.16 1.56
C GLY A 181 21.00 13.19 0.65
N ASN A 182 21.28 14.44 0.90
CA ASN A 182 20.89 15.54 0.04
C ASN A 182 21.98 15.79 -1.02
N PRO A 183 21.60 16.31 -2.21
CA PRO A 183 22.58 16.64 -3.24
C PRO A 183 23.52 17.76 -2.76
N ALA A 184 24.82 17.66 -3.13
CA ALA A 184 25.85 18.59 -2.71
C ALA A 184 25.60 20.05 -3.16
N ASP A 185 24.89 20.23 -4.26
CA ASP A 185 24.53 21.54 -4.82
C ASP A 185 23.32 22.20 -4.12
N GLY A 186 22.73 21.54 -3.14
CA GLY A 186 21.59 22.06 -2.36
C GLY A 186 20.27 22.17 -3.12
N ARG A 187 20.17 21.57 -4.33
CA ARG A 187 18.90 21.55 -5.08
C ARG A 187 17.81 20.82 -4.29
N LYS A 188 16.57 21.31 -4.41
CA LYS A 188 15.42 20.72 -3.71
C LYS A 188 14.69 19.73 -4.61
N VAL A 189 14.77 18.45 -4.29
CA VAL A 189 13.97 17.40 -4.92
C VAL A 189 12.68 17.20 -4.12
N ARG A 190 11.52 17.27 -4.79
CA ARG A 190 10.21 17.39 -4.12
C ARG A 190 9.44 16.08 -4.02
N GLY A 191 9.87 15.03 -4.66
CA GLY A 191 9.19 13.74 -4.68
C GLY A 191 10.01 12.66 -4.02
N THR A 192 9.36 11.77 -3.29
CA THR A 192 9.93 10.50 -2.83
C THR A 192 8.99 9.39 -3.27
N ILE A 193 9.53 8.36 -3.92
CA ILE A 193 8.79 7.19 -4.36
C ILE A 193 9.33 5.93 -3.71
N HIS A 194 8.48 4.93 -3.56
CA HIS A 194 8.85 3.60 -3.09
C HIS A 194 9.41 2.77 -4.24
N TRP A 195 10.21 1.80 -3.92
CA TRP A 195 10.85 0.91 -4.89
C TRP A 195 11.18 -0.43 -4.25
N VAL A 196 11.34 -1.46 -5.08
CA VAL A 196 11.85 -2.77 -4.70
C VAL A 196 12.79 -3.29 -5.79
N SER A 197 13.84 -4.03 -5.41
CA SER A 197 14.75 -4.65 -6.39
C SER A 197 14.05 -5.76 -7.15
N CYS A 198 14.15 -5.79 -8.47
CA CYS A 198 13.61 -6.87 -9.29
C CYS A 198 14.23 -8.24 -8.93
N ALA A 199 15.52 -8.25 -8.57
CA ALA A 199 16.25 -9.48 -8.28
C ALA A 199 16.03 -10.02 -6.84
N HIS A 200 15.57 -9.17 -5.91
CA HIS A 200 15.49 -9.49 -4.49
C HIS A 200 14.09 -9.30 -3.88
N CYS A 201 13.09 -8.98 -4.70
CA CYS A 201 11.69 -8.96 -4.24
C CYS A 201 11.10 -10.36 -4.14
N LEU A 202 10.00 -10.45 -3.42
CA LEU A 202 9.18 -11.66 -3.33
C LEU A 202 7.84 -11.40 -4.01
N ASP A 203 7.38 -12.37 -4.79
CA ASP A 203 6.03 -12.34 -5.32
C ASP A 203 5.04 -12.67 -4.20
N ALA A 204 3.98 -11.88 -4.08
CA ALA A 204 2.95 -12.10 -3.09
C ALA A 204 1.57 -11.92 -3.70
N GLU A 205 0.65 -12.76 -3.27
CA GLU A 205 -0.77 -12.58 -3.53
C GLU A 205 -1.33 -11.51 -2.60
N VAL A 206 -2.04 -10.53 -3.17
CA VAL A 206 -2.61 -9.42 -2.41
C VAL A 206 -4.11 -9.38 -2.59
N GLU A 207 -4.83 -9.55 -1.50
CA GLU A 207 -6.28 -9.41 -1.46
C GLU A 207 -6.66 -7.99 -1.03
N LEU A 208 -7.33 -7.26 -1.91
CA LEU A 208 -7.82 -5.92 -1.62
C LEU A 208 -9.28 -5.99 -1.17
N TYR A 209 -9.52 -5.72 0.11
CA TYR A 209 -10.86 -5.71 0.68
C TYR A 209 -11.49 -4.32 0.61
N ASP A 210 -12.71 -4.24 0.13
CA ASP A 210 -13.57 -3.06 0.19
C ASP A 210 -14.74 -3.29 1.15
N LYS A 211 -15.69 -2.37 1.16
CA LYS A 211 -16.90 -2.47 1.99
C LYS A 211 -17.73 -3.70 1.61
N LEU A 212 -18.19 -4.42 2.64
CA LEU A 212 -19.03 -5.61 2.43
C LEU A 212 -20.39 -5.27 1.80
N PHE A 213 -20.95 -4.09 2.13
CA PHE A 213 -22.25 -3.65 1.63
C PHE A 213 -22.12 -2.33 0.88
N THR A 214 -22.84 -2.19 -0.21
CA THR A 214 -22.90 -0.96 -1.03
C THR A 214 -23.64 0.16 -0.32
N GLU A 215 -24.65 -0.20 0.46
CA GLU A 215 -25.55 0.75 1.13
C GLU A 215 -25.60 0.54 2.64
N SER A 216 -25.89 1.60 3.37
CA SER A 216 -26.05 1.55 4.82
C SER A 216 -27.39 0.96 5.26
N ASN A 217 -28.45 1.11 4.45
CA ASN A 217 -29.78 0.57 4.71
C ASN A 217 -30.11 -0.58 3.76
N MET A 218 -30.02 -1.80 4.27
CA MET A 218 -30.25 -3.03 3.51
C MET A 218 -31.72 -3.29 3.16
N ASN A 219 -32.67 -2.62 3.81
CA ASN A 219 -34.10 -2.82 3.55
C ASN A 219 -34.56 -2.13 2.24
N SER A 220 -33.74 -1.24 1.69
CA SER A 220 -34.07 -0.47 0.47
C SER A 220 -33.55 -1.11 -0.82
N ILE A 221 -32.87 -2.26 -0.75
CA ILE A 221 -32.20 -2.87 -1.91
C ILE A 221 -32.59 -4.34 -2.06
N PRO A 222 -32.72 -4.86 -3.32
CA PRO A 222 -32.91 -6.29 -3.56
C PRO A 222 -31.71 -7.11 -3.08
N ALA A 223 -31.96 -8.31 -2.57
CA ALA A 223 -30.94 -9.19 -1.97
C ALA A 223 -29.73 -9.51 -2.86
N VAL A 224 -29.86 -9.37 -4.17
CA VAL A 224 -28.80 -9.64 -5.17
C VAL A 224 -27.77 -8.49 -5.27
N SER A 225 -28.08 -7.31 -4.75
CA SER A 225 -27.26 -6.09 -4.88
C SER A 225 -26.48 -5.75 -3.61
N TYR A 226 -26.44 -6.65 -2.61
CA TYR A 226 -25.93 -6.36 -1.28
C TYR A 226 -24.41 -6.18 -1.20
N THR A 227 -23.63 -6.66 -2.18
CA THR A 227 -22.19 -6.77 -2.03
C THR A 227 -21.44 -6.28 -3.25
N HIS A 228 -20.44 -5.41 -3.04
CA HIS A 228 -19.31 -5.28 -3.93
C HIS A 228 -18.31 -6.39 -3.60
N LEU A 229 -18.44 -7.53 -4.27
CA LEU A 229 -17.49 -8.62 -4.16
C LEU A 229 -16.44 -8.46 -5.24
N ARG A 230 -15.40 -7.70 -4.94
CA ARG A 230 -14.16 -7.75 -5.69
C ARG A 230 -13.02 -7.95 -4.69
N ALA A 231 -12.72 -9.23 -4.39
CA ALA A 231 -11.36 -9.58 -4.13
C ALA A 231 -10.64 -9.53 -5.48
N HIS A 232 -9.82 -8.54 -5.74
CA HIS A 232 -8.91 -8.56 -6.86
C HIS A 232 -7.67 -9.31 -6.40
N GLU A 233 -7.58 -10.58 -6.76
CA GLU A 233 -6.33 -11.32 -6.71
C GLU A 233 -5.39 -10.70 -7.75
N THR A 234 -4.26 -10.21 -7.31
CA THR A 234 -3.20 -9.75 -8.20
C THR A 234 -1.87 -10.15 -7.57
N LEU A 235 -1.05 -10.88 -8.32
CA LEU A 235 0.34 -11.15 -7.97
C LEU A 235 1.10 -9.83 -7.89
N ARG A 236 1.82 -9.60 -6.77
CA ARG A 236 2.53 -8.35 -6.50
C ARG A 236 3.87 -8.61 -5.83
N HIS A 237 4.80 -7.67 -5.98
CA HIS A 237 6.17 -7.81 -5.51
C HIS A 237 6.36 -7.12 -4.15
N LEU A 238 6.90 -7.84 -3.17
CA LEU A 238 7.14 -7.40 -1.78
C LEU A 238 8.63 -7.43 -1.42
N VAL A 239 9.05 -6.48 -0.59
CA VAL A 239 10.34 -6.51 0.11
C VAL A 239 10.17 -6.18 1.59
#